data_17ad05198e3393616f63d45e22324b52
#
_entry.id   17ad05198e3393616f63d45e22324b52
#
_cell.length_a   1.000
_cell.length_b   1.000
_cell.length_c   1.000
_cell.angle_alpha   90.00
_cell.angle_beta   90.00
_cell.angle_gamma   90.00
#
_symmetry.space_group_name_H-M   'P 1'
#
loop_
_entity.id
_entity.type
_entity.pdbx_description
1 polymer ?
#
loop_
_entity_poly.entity_id
_entity_poly.type
_entity_poly.pdbx_seq_one_letter_code
_entity_poly.pdbx_strand_id
1 'polypeptide(L)'
;MSQIEGKHVFVSYVREDNVEVDKLCRVLEASKIPYWRDRTSLGPGDAWKAKIREAIRSGSLVFLACFSDNSRAKAKSHMNEELTLAVEEYRLRAPGRTWLIPVRFDSGDVPEWDLGAGKTLTDLNYADLFDEGYAAQAASLVTTIHGVMGEKRLGAAAALEAV
;
A
#
# COMPACT_ATOMS: atom_id res chain seq x y z
N MET A 1 18.32 -8.12 -12.46
CA MET A 1 17.82 -6.84 -12.90
C MET A 1 17.35 -6.00 -11.71
N SER A 2 17.79 -4.80 -11.66
CA SER A 2 17.48 -3.95 -10.53
C SER A 2 15.99 -3.61 -10.45
N GLN A 3 15.49 -3.57 -9.25
CA GLN A 3 14.15 -3.08 -8.99
C GLN A 3 14.13 -1.58 -9.26
N ILE A 4 13.18 -1.12 -10.03
CA ILE A 4 12.99 0.30 -10.22
C ILE A 4 12.08 0.80 -9.10
N GLU A 5 12.52 1.84 -8.40
CA GLU A 5 11.77 2.48 -7.36
C GLU A 5 10.35 2.81 -7.79
N GLY A 6 9.38 2.52 -6.93
CA GLY A 6 8.00 2.89 -7.17
C GLY A 6 7.31 2.17 -8.30
N LYS A 7 7.61 0.90 -8.52
CA LYS A 7 7.01 0.11 -9.60
C LYS A 7 5.68 -0.54 -9.25
N HIS A 8 5.40 -0.79 -7.99
CA HIS A 8 4.22 -1.57 -7.61
C HIS A 8 3.51 -1.00 -6.39
N VAL A 9 2.27 -1.41 -6.23
CA VAL A 9 1.49 -1.14 -5.02
C VAL A 9 1.78 -2.27 -4.04
N PHE A 10 2.19 -1.95 -2.83
CA PHE A 10 2.39 -2.96 -1.79
C PHE A 10 1.08 -3.16 -1.04
N VAL A 11 0.57 -4.39 -1.01
CA VAL A 11 -0.69 -4.72 -0.32
C VAL A 11 -0.34 -5.46 0.97
N SER A 12 -0.55 -4.81 2.10
CA SER A 12 -0.30 -5.36 3.43
C SER A 12 -1.62 -5.75 4.08
N TYR A 13 -1.74 -7.01 4.50
CA TYR A 13 -2.99 -7.55 5.01
C TYR A 13 -2.73 -8.79 5.86
N VAL A 14 -3.74 -9.22 6.62
CA VAL A 14 -3.67 -10.50 7.33
C VAL A 14 -4.26 -11.61 6.47
N ARG A 15 -3.73 -12.82 6.62
CA ARG A 15 -4.09 -13.97 5.79
C ARG A 15 -5.60 -14.23 5.74
N GLU A 16 -6.28 -14.00 6.83
CA GLU A 16 -7.73 -14.23 6.93
C GLU A 16 -8.54 -13.38 5.97
N ASP A 17 -7.94 -12.30 5.43
CA ASP A 17 -8.59 -11.41 4.49
C ASP A 17 -8.32 -11.76 3.03
N ASN A 18 -7.83 -12.96 2.74
CA ASN A 18 -7.48 -13.38 1.37
C ASN A 18 -8.58 -13.13 0.36
N VAL A 19 -9.84 -13.40 0.70
CA VAL A 19 -10.96 -13.23 -0.23
C VAL A 19 -11.12 -11.77 -0.64
N GLU A 20 -11.08 -10.86 0.34
CA GLU A 20 -11.20 -9.42 0.08
C GLU A 20 -10.00 -8.90 -0.69
N VAL A 21 -8.81 -9.40 -0.38
CA VAL A 21 -7.58 -9.00 -1.08
C VAL A 21 -7.56 -9.55 -2.50
N ASP A 22 -8.07 -10.77 -2.73
CA ASP A 22 -8.23 -11.30 -4.09
C ASP A 22 -9.08 -10.37 -4.95
N LYS A 23 -10.18 -9.88 -4.39
CA LYS A 23 -11.07 -8.94 -5.08
C LYS A 23 -10.36 -7.63 -5.39
N LEU A 24 -9.64 -7.08 -4.42
CA LEU A 24 -8.85 -5.86 -4.61
C LEU A 24 -7.80 -6.05 -5.70
N CYS A 25 -7.08 -7.15 -5.67
CA CYS A 25 -6.04 -7.43 -6.65
C CYS A 25 -6.60 -7.56 -8.07
N ARG A 26 -7.81 -8.13 -8.21
CA ARG A 26 -8.48 -8.16 -9.52
C ARG A 26 -8.79 -6.77 -10.03
N VAL A 27 -9.17 -5.85 -9.15
CA VAL A 27 -9.39 -4.45 -9.53
C VAL A 27 -8.08 -3.82 -10.00
N LEU A 28 -6.99 -4.04 -9.27
CA LEU A 28 -5.68 -3.50 -9.64
C LEU A 28 -5.23 -4.06 -11.00
N GLU A 29 -5.38 -5.37 -11.21
CA GLU A 29 -5.02 -6.01 -12.48
C GLU A 29 -5.82 -5.45 -13.65
N ALA A 30 -7.13 -5.30 -13.46
CA ALA A 30 -8.01 -4.74 -14.50
C ALA A 30 -7.63 -3.30 -14.85
N SER A 31 -7.06 -2.59 -13.88
CA SER A 31 -6.63 -1.20 -14.05
C SER A 31 -5.16 -1.07 -14.46
N LYS A 32 -4.51 -2.19 -14.74
CA LYS A 32 -3.09 -2.27 -15.17
C LYS A 32 -2.14 -1.66 -14.14
N ILE A 33 -2.42 -1.91 -12.87
CA ILE A 33 -1.58 -1.47 -11.75
C ILE A 33 -0.83 -2.68 -11.23
N PRO A 34 0.50 -2.71 -11.31
CA PRO A 34 1.28 -3.81 -10.73
C PRO A 34 1.23 -3.74 -9.22
N TYR A 35 1.20 -4.90 -8.57
CA TYR A 35 1.14 -4.95 -7.12
C TYR A 35 2.05 -6.05 -6.56
N TRP A 36 2.46 -5.87 -5.33
CA TRP A 36 3.17 -6.85 -4.53
C TRP A 36 2.20 -7.33 -3.46
N ARG A 37 1.96 -8.63 -3.44
CA ARG A 37 1.04 -9.22 -2.50
C ARG A 37 1.77 -10.19 -1.59
N ASP A 38 2.27 -9.68 -0.46
CA ASP A 38 2.86 -10.47 0.59
C ASP A 38 3.84 -11.52 0.03
N ARG A 39 3.85 -12.71 0.61
CA ARG A 39 4.82 -13.75 0.27
C ARG A 39 4.59 -14.45 -1.05
N THR A 40 3.44 -14.23 -1.70
CA THR A 40 3.17 -14.85 -2.99
C THR A 40 4.16 -14.40 -4.07
N SER A 41 4.81 -13.27 -3.86
CA SER A 41 5.80 -12.73 -4.81
C SER A 41 7.21 -13.25 -4.56
N LEU A 42 7.40 -14.11 -3.54
CA LEU A 42 8.71 -14.65 -3.18
C LEU A 42 8.93 -16.03 -3.82
N GLY A 43 10.16 -16.28 -4.22
CA GLY A 43 10.55 -17.55 -4.78
C GLY A 43 11.30 -18.43 -3.76
N PRO A 44 11.46 -19.72 -4.08
CA PRO A 44 12.26 -20.60 -3.22
C PRO A 44 13.67 -20.05 -3.02
N GLY A 45 14.14 -20.10 -1.79
CA GLY A 45 15.49 -19.64 -1.46
C GLY A 45 15.61 -18.16 -1.22
N ASP A 46 14.56 -17.37 -1.44
CA ASP A 46 14.61 -15.94 -1.18
C ASP A 46 14.77 -15.63 0.31
N ALA A 47 15.56 -14.62 0.62
CA ALA A 47 15.66 -14.06 1.97
C ALA A 47 14.42 -13.17 2.17
N TRP A 48 13.32 -13.76 2.62
CA TRP A 48 12.01 -13.13 2.57
C TRP A 48 11.92 -11.81 3.34
N LYS A 49 12.57 -11.68 4.50
CA LYS A 49 12.52 -10.44 5.26
C LYS A 49 13.19 -9.29 4.51
N ALA A 50 14.35 -9.57 3.91
CA ALA A 50 15.07 -8.57 3.12
C ALA A 50 14.29 -8.17 1.89
N LYS A 51 13.67 -9.13 1.22
CA LYS A 51 12.84 -8.86 0.02
C LYS A 51 11.62 -8.02 0.35
N ILE A 52 10.94 -8.32 1.44
CA ILE A 52 9.77 -7.54 1.87
C ILE A 52 10.19 -6.12 2.22
N ARG A 53 11.28 -5.96 2.95
CA ARG A 53 11.78 -4.63 3.31
C ARG A 53 12.11 -3.81 2.06
N GLU A 54 12.78 -4.41 1.09
CA GLU A 54 13.10 -3.74 -0.18
C GLU A 54 11.82 -3.38 -0.94
N ALA A 55 10.85 -4.30 -1.01
CA ALA A 55 9.59 -4.05 -1.68
C ALA A 55 8.83 -2.87 -1.08
N ILE A 56 8.90 -2.69 0.23
CA ILE A 56 8.26 -1.56 0.90
C ILE A 56 9.05 -0.28 0.68
N ARG A 57 10.35 -0.29 0.93
CA ARG A 57 11.19 0.92 0.97
C ARG A 57 11.46 1.51 -0.40
N SER A 58 11.84 0.70 -1.36
CA SER A 58 12.27 1.21 -2.65
C SER A 58 11.39 0.81 -3.80
N GLY A 59 10.60 -0.27 -3.66
CA GLY A 59 9.78 -0.80 -4.76
C GLY A 59 8.36 -0.29 -4.83
N SER A 60 7.83 0.35 -3.78
CA SER A 60 6.40 0.65 -3.75
C SER A 60 6.04 2.06 -4.20
N LEU A 61 5.06 2.12 -5.11
CA LEU A 61 4.40 3.37 -5.53
C LEU A 61 3.56 3.93 -4.39
N VAL A 62 2.76 3.07 -3.79
CA VAL A 62 1.98 3.35 -2.59
C VAL A 62 1.94 2.08 -1.76
N PHE A 63 1.65 2.26 -0.48
CA PHE A 63 1.49 1.16 0.47
C PHE A 63 0.03 1.14 0.92
N LEU A 64 -0.66 0.04 0.67
CA LEU A 64 -2.04 -0.16 1.11
C LEU A 64 -2.04 -0.95 2.41
N ALA A 65 -2.45 -0.33 3.50
CA ALA A 65 -2.59 -0.98 4.80
C ALA A 65 -4.05 -1.39 4.97
N CYS A 66 -4.33 -2.69 4.83
CA CYS A 66 -5.70 -3.21 4.77
C CYS A 66 -6.17 -3.69 6.15
N PHE A 67 -7.19 -3.05 6.67
CA PHE A 67 -7.72 -3.31 8.01
C PHE A 67 -9.09 -3.97 7.95
N SER A 68 -9.32 -4.89 8.89
CA SER A 68 -10.56 -5.64 9.02
C SER A 68 -10.72 -6.06 10.47
N ASP A 69 -11.85 -6.67 10.82
CA ASP A 69 -12.02 -7.30 12.13
C ASP A 69 -10.93 -8.35 12.37
N ASN A 70 -10.54 -9.09 11.33
CA ASN A 70 -9.47 -10.08 11.44
C ASN A 70 -8.13 -9.44 11.81
N SER A 71 -7.76 -8.33 11.17
CA SER A 71 -6.50 -7.65 11.48
C SER A 71 -6.52 -7.04 12.86
N ARG A 72 -7.63 -6.44 13.26
CA ARG A 72 -7.78 -5.81 14.58
C ARG A 72 -7.73 -6.82 15.72
N ALA A 73 -8.13 -8.06 15.47
CA ALA A 73 -8.10 -9.11 16.48
C ALA A 73 -6.70 -9.65 16.75
N LYS A 74 -5.71 -9.33 15.91
CA LYS A 74 -4.36 -9.87 16.05
C LYS A 74 -3.45 -8.94 16.83
N ALA A 75 -2.96 -9.41 17.98
CA ALA A 75 -1.93 -8.71 18.74
C ALA A 75 -0.57 -8.76 18.03
N LYS A 76 -0.30 -9.85 17.30
CA LYS A 76 0.94 -10.03 16.54
C LYS A 76 0.63 -10.50 15.13
N SER A 77 1.27 -9.92 14.14
CA SER A 77 1.12 -10.35 12.75
C SER A 77 2.28 -9.84 11.92
N HIS A 78 2.50 -10.46 10.77
CA HIS A 78 3.47 -9.94 9.78
C HIS A 78 3.03 -8.58 9.24
N MET A 79 1.73 -8.35 9.18
CA MET A 79 1.20 -7.05 8.79
C MET A 79 1.68 -5.94 9.72
N ASN A 80 1.75 -6.19 11.03
CA ASN A 80 2.26 -5.21 11.98
C ASN A 80 3.72 -4.88 11.72
N GLU A 81 4.52 -5.87 11.36
CA GLU A 81 5.92 -5.67 11.00
C GLU A 81 6.04 -4.85 9.71
N GLU A 82 5.24 -5.17 8.71
CA GLU A 82 5.21 -4.44 7.44
C GLU A 82 4.76 -2.99 7.66
N LEU A 83 3.75 -2.78 8.48
CA LEU A 83 3.25 -1.44 8.77
C LEU A 83 4.28 -0.61 9.53
N THR A 84 5.05 -1.23 10.42
CA THR A 84 6.16 -0.55 11.09
C THR A 84 7.17 -0.03 10.07
N LEU A 85 7.55 -0.85 9.10
CA LEU A 85 8.47 -0.45 8.03
C LEU A 85 7.85 0.65 7.16
N ALA A 86 6.56 0.55 6.87
CA ALA A 86 5.85 1.55 6.08
C ALA A 86 5.82 2.90 6.78
N VAL A 87 5.59 2.92 8.08
CA VAL A 87 5.56 4.17 8.86
C VAL A 87 6.95 4.82 8.86
N GLU A 88 8.01 4.03 9.02
CA GLU A 88 9.38 4.55 8.93
C GLU A 88 9.63 5.21 7.57
N GLU A 89 9.22 4.55 6.50
CA GLU A 89 9.38 5.07 5.14
C GLU A 89 8.55 6.33 4.92
N TYR A 90 7.31 6.34 5.43
CA TYR A 90 6.42 7.50 5.34
C TYR A 90 7.06 8.75 5.93
N ARG A 91 7.72 8.59 7.09
CA ARG A 91 8.35 9.71 7.79
C ARG A 91 9.55 10.29 7.05
N LEU A 92 10.16 9.51 6.17
CA LEU A 92 11.31 9.94 5.36
C LEU A 92 10.88 10.62 4.06
N ARG A 93 9.64 10.44 3.64
CA ARG A 93 9.16 10.98 2.36
C ARG A 93 8.76 12.44 2.49
N ALA A 94 8.88 13.17 1.38
CA ALA A 94 8.48 14.57 1.34
C ALA A 94 7.00 14.74 1.66
N PRO A 95 6.61 15.76 2.44
CA PRO A 95 5.21 15.98 2.76
C PRO A 95 4.39 16.35 1.53
N GLY A 96 3.09 16.07 1.59
CA GLY A 96 2.16 16.39 0.52
C GLY A 96 2.06 15.34 -0.59
N ARG A 97 2.83 14.25 -0.50
CA ARG A 97 2.75 13.16 -1.47
C ARG A 97 1.97 12.00 -0.90
N THR A 98 1.08 11.43 -1.73
CA THR A 98 0.32 10.25 -1.34
C THR A 98 1.20 9.03 -1.46
N TRP A 99 1.35 8.29 -0.35
CA TRP A 99 2.10 7.04 -0.35
C TRP A 99 1.47 5.97 0.52
N LEU A 100 1.04 6.32 1.74
CA LEU A 100 0.42 5.39 2.69
C LEU A 100 -1.09 5.59 2.64
N ILE A 101 -1.82 4.53 2.30
CA ILE A 101 -3.28 4.58 2.16
C ILE A 101 -3.91 3.51 3.03
N PRO A 102 -4.66 3.90 4.08
CA PRO A 102 -5.44 2.93 4.84
C PRO A 102 -6.62 2.42 4.01
N VAL A 103 -6.82 1.11 4.01
CA VAL A 103 -7.96 0.46 3.35
C VAL A 103 -8.76 -0.24 4.43
N ARG A 104 -10.08 -0.07 4.43
CA ARG A 104 -10.95 -0.81 5.34
C ARG A 104 -11.78 -1.80 4.55
N PHE A 105 -11.89 -3.01 5.06
CA PHE A 105 -12.76 -4.05 4.50
C PHE A 105 -14.08 -4.15 5.27
N ASP A 106 -14.23 -3.35 6.33
CA ASP A 106 -15.44 -3.23 7.13
C ASP A 106 -15.46 -1.88 7.82
N SER A 107 -16.54 -1.59 8.54
CA SER A 107 -16.74 -0.27 9.16
C SER A 107 -15.98 -0.07 10.49
N GLY A 108 -15.12 -1.01 10.88
CA GLY A 108 -14.34 -0.89 12.11
C GLY A 108 -13.26 0.18 12.03
N ASP A 109 -12.70 0.50 13.17
CA ASP A 109 -11.71 1.57 13.29
C ASP A 109 -10.37 1.21 12.67
N VAL A 110 -9.70 2.24 12.13
CA VAL A 110 -8.29 2.14 11.74
C VAL A 110 -7.46 2.37 13.00
N PRO A 111 -6.41 1.54 13.24
CA PRO A 111 -5.56 1.74 14.41
C PRO A 111 -4.86 3.11 14.40
N GLU A 112 -4.68 3.67 15.59
CA GLU A 112 -4.00 4.96 15.75
C GLU A 112 -2.48 4.78 15.77
N TRP A 113 -1.88 4.41 14.64
CA TRP A 113 -0.44 4.35 14.52
C TRP A 113 0.14 5.77 14.43
N ASP A 114 1.16 6.02 15.24
CA ASP A 114 1.87 7.30 15.23
C ASP A 114 2.68 7.45 13.94
N LEU A 115 2.40 8.51 13.19
CA LEU A 115 3.13 8.84 11.96
C LEU A 115 4.18 9.93 12.17
N GLY A 116 4.33 10.41 13.39
CA GLY A 116 5.26 11.50 13.71
C GLY A 116 4.58 12.86 13.66
N ALA A 117 5.17 13.84 14.34
CA ALA A 117 4.71 15.24 14.37
C ALA A 117 3.24 15.40 14.79
N GLY A 118 2.76 14.54 15.69
CA GLY A 118 1.38 14.59 16.18
C GLY A 118 0.35 14.01 15.23
N LYS A 119 0.78 13.44 14.12
CA LYS A 119 -0.12 12.83 13.12
C LYS A 119 -0.25 11.33 13.37
N THR A 120 -1.45 10.78 13.15
CA THR A 120 -1.68 9.35 13.25
C THR A 120 -2.27 8.82 11.94
N LEU A 121 -2.30 7.50 11.81
CA LEU A 121 -2.85 6.84 10.63
C LEU A 121 -4.30 7.24 10.38
N THR A 122 -5.06 7.55 11.43
CA THR A 122 -6.46 7.98 11.34
C THR A 122 -6.62 9.37 10.72
N ASP A 123 -5.54 10.14 10.58
CA ASP A 123 -5.57 11.45 9.93
C ASP A 123 -5.54 11.33 8.39
N LEU A 124 -5.26 10.15 7.86
CA LEU A 124 -5.27 9.92 6.42
C LEU A 124 -6.65 9.50 5.94
N ASN A 125 -7.00 9.86 4.72
CA ASN A 125 -8.27 9.40 4.13
C ASN A 125 -8.22 7.91 3.87
N TYR A 126 -9.32 7.23 4.17
CA TYR A 126 -9.44 5.78 3.96
C TYR A 126 -10.04 5.45 2.60
N ALA A 127 -9.70 4.29 2.08
CA ALA A 127 -10.44 3.68 0.99
C ALA A 127 -11.33 2.59 1.62
N ASP A 128 -12.63 2.78 1.60
CA ASP A 128 -13.59 1.87 2.22
C ASP A 128 -14.12 0.87 1.19
N LEU A 129 -13.50 -0.31 1.17
CA LEU A 129 -13.80 -1.35 0.19
C LEU A 129 -14.74 -2.39 0.79
N PHE A 130 -15.98 -1.99 1.05
CA PHE A 130 -17.02 -2.87 1.57
C PHE A 130 -18.41 -2.34 1.20
N ASP A 131 -19.39 -3.24 1.22
CA ASP A 131 -20.82 -2.95 1.00
C ASP A 131 -21.10 -2.21 -0.31
N GLU A 132 -22.17 -1.42 -0.35
CA GLU A 132 -22.66 -0.77 -1.56
C GLU A 132 -21.70 0.27 -2.14
N GLY A 133 -20.87 0.87 -1.29
CA GLY A 133 -19.90 1.88 -1.72
C GLY A 133 -18.66 1.32 -2.38
N TYR A 134 -18.52 0.00 -2.49
CA TYR A 134 -17.29 -0.63 -2.96
C TYR A 134 -16.84 -0.09 -4.32
N ALA A 135 -17.72 -0.09 -5.30
CA ALA A 135 -17.35 0.28 -6.67
C ALA A 135 -16.82 1.73 -6.75
N ALA A 136 -17.50 2.65 -6.08
CA ALA A 136 -17.07 4.06 -6.07
C ALA A 136 -15.74 4.24 -5.34
N GLN A 137 -15.56 3.56 -4.21
CA GLN A 137 -14.33 3.63 -3.44
C GLN A 137 -13.15 2.98 -4.18
N ALA A 138 -13.40 1.86 -4.85
CA ALA A 138 -12.37 1.20 -5.66
C ALA A 138 -11.96 2.09 -6.83
N ALA A 139 -12.91 2.73 -7.50
CA ALA A 139 -12.62 3.67 -8.59
C ALA A 139 -11.79 4.85 -8.10
N SER A 140 -12.12 5.39 -6.93
CA SER A 140 -11.38 6.49 -6.33
C SER A 140 -9.94 6.07 -5.99
N LEU A 141 -9.78 4.88 -5.44
CA LEU A 141 -8.45 4.33 -5.12
C LEU A 141 -7.61 4.17 -6.39
N VAL A 142 -8.19 3.59 -7.45
CA VAL A 142 -7.51 3.42 -8.74
C VAL A 142 -7.09 4.77 -9.31
N THR A 143 -7.97 5.77 -9.27
CA THR A 143 -7.68 7.12 -9.75
C THR A 143 -6.50 7.72 -8.99
N THR A 144 -6.50 7.57 -7.67
CA THR A 144 -5.41 8.05 -6.82
C THR A 144 -4.08 7.39 -7.19
N ILE A 145 -4.09 6.07 -7.38
CA ILE A 145 -2.87 5.34 -7.74
C ILE A 145 -2.38 5.73 -9.14
N HIS A 146 -3.28 5.86 -10.10
CA HIS A 146 -2.91 6.34 -11.44
C HIS A 146 -2.33 7.74 -11.39
N GLY A 147 -2.83 8.59 -10.51
CA GLY A 147 -2.26 9.91 -10.28
C GLY A 147 -0.82 9.84 -9.81
N VAL A 148 -0.52 8.96 -8.86
CA VAL A 148 0.84 8.76 -8.37
C VAL A 148 1.74 8.23 -9.49
N MET A 149 1.26 7.28 -10.28
CA MET A 149 2.00 6.76 -11.43
C MET A 149 2.29 7.85 -12.46
N GLY A 150 1.30 8.71 -12.72
CA GLY A 150 1.44 9.82 -13.63
C GLY A 150 2.47 10.86 -13.17
N GLU A 151 2.45 11.20 -11.89
CA GLU A 151 3.44 12.10 -11.30
C GLU A 151 4.86 11.57 -11.46
N LYS A 152 5.06 10.26 -11.27
CA LYS A 152 6.37 9.64 -11.47
C LYS A 152 6.83 9.75 -12.90
N ARG A 153 5.94 9.50 -13.86
CA ARG A 153 6.27 9.61 -15.29
C ARG A 153 6.61 11.03 -15.68
N LEU A 154 5.86 12.00 -15.20
CA LEU A 154 6.12 13.43 -15.45
C LEU A 154 7.45 13.84 -14.84
N GLY A 155 7.76 13.38 -13.64
CA GLY A 155 9.05 13.65 -13.01
C GLY A 155 10.21 13.09 -13.80
N ALA A 156 10.08 11.86 -14.31
CA ALA A 156 11.10 11.25 -15.15
C ALA A 156 11.29 12.00 -16.47
N ALA A 157 10.20 12.40 -17.11
CA ALA A 157 10.25 13.18 -18.34
C ALA A 157 10.92 14.54 -18.13
N ALA A 158 10.58 15.24 -17.04
CA ALA A 158 11.19 16.51 -16.70
C ALA A 158 12.69 16.37 -16.44
N ALA A 159 13.10 15.29 -15.77
CA ALA A 159 14.51 15.02 -15.52
C ALA A 159 15.28 14.80 -16.84
N LEU A 160 14.68 14.10 -17.79
CA LEU A 160 15.30 13.90 -19.10
C LEU A 160 15.42 15.19 -19.90
N GLU A 161 14.42 16.05 -19.83
CA GLU A 161 14.45 17.35 -20.51
C GLU A 161 15.48 18.30 -19.92
N ALA A 162 15.79 18.16 -18.63
CA ALA A 162 16.77 19.00 -17.96
C ALA A 162 18.22 18.65 -18.32
N VAL A 163 18.45 17.53 -18.96
CA VAL A 163 19.79 17.11 -19.41
C VAL A 163 20.13 17.68 -20.81
#